data_a6e3ad9f0cbe6ed22c7791cec3613bae
#
_entry.id   a6e3ad9f0cbe6ed22c7791cec3613bae
#
_cell.length_a   1.000
_cell.length_b   1.000
_cell.length_c   1.000
_cell.angle_alpha   90.00
_cell.angle_beta   90.00
_cell.angle_gamma   90.00
#
_symmetry.space_group_name_H-M   'P 1'
#
loop_
_entity.id
_entity.type
_entity.pdbx_description
1 polymer ?
#
loop_
_entity_poly.entity_id
_entity_poly.type
_entity_poly.pdbx_seq_one_letter_code
_entity_poly.pdbx_strand_id
1 'polypeptide(L)'
;MAEENKSKLPPVAEAPAPPAEAAANVKKDDTKGTTRREFNWLALAWTFFAASAAAGFTAMGRFMFPNVLTEPPSSFKVGLPTDFAVGAVDERFKEKFRVWVVRNEEGMYAISAICTHLGCTPNWLSAENKFKCPCHGSGFYMSGINFEGPAPRPLERVKISLADDGQVLIDKGRTFKQEAGQWNDPESFLRLS
;
A
#
# COMPACT_ATOMS: atom_id res chain seq x y z
N MET A 1 -40.45 20.88 -40.34
CA MET A 1 -40.42 22.33 -40.05
C MET A 1 -39.77 22.49 -38.68
N ALA A 2 -38.47 22.75 -38.66
CA ALA A 2 -37.75 23.19 -37.49
C ALA A 2 -36.70 24.20 -37.97
N GLU A 3 -36.91 25.44 -37.62
CA GLU A 3 -36.10 26.58 -38.04
C GLU A 3 -34.74 26.61 -37.36
N GLU A 4 -33.77 26.80 -38.21
CA GLU A 4 -32.36 27.02 -37.93
C GLU A 4 -32.15 28.41 -37.31
N ASN A 5 -31.89 28.46 -35.99
CA ASN A 5 -31.56 29.72 -35.31
C ASN A 5 -30.06 29.97 -35.42
N LYS A 6 -29.63 30.65 -36.47
CA LYS A 6 -28.29 31.23 -36.63
C LYS A 6 -28.15 32.41 -35.67
N SER A 7 -27.59 32.22 -34.50
CA SER A 7 -27.15 33.32 -33.64
C SER A 7 -25.94 34.03 -34.26
N LYS A 8 -26.19 35.26 -34.78
CA LYS A 8 -25.15 36.19 -35.19
C LYS A 8 -24.24 36.56 -34.02
N LEU A 9 -22.99 36.13 -34.06
CA LEU A 9 -21.95 36.72 -33.22
C LEU A 9 -21.73 38.20 -33.62
N PRO A 10 -21.56 39.12 -32.67
CA PRO A 10 -21.18 40.49 -32.95
C PRO A 10 -19.75 40.53 -33.50
N PRO A 11 -19.42 41.51 -34.36
CA PRO A 11 -18.08 41.66 -34.94
C PRO A 11 -17.05 41.91 -33.82
N VAL A 12 -15.97 41.16 -33.85
CA VAL A 12 -14.81 41.38 -32.99
C VAL A 12 -14.24 42.74 -33.33
N ALA A 13 -14.25 43.67 -32.38
CA ALA A 13 -13.61 44.95 -32.52
C ALA A 13 -12.11 44.75 -32.70
N GLU A 14 -11.60 45.16 -33.84
CA GLU A 14 -10.18 45.16 -34.19
C GLU A 14 -9.46 46.12 -33.22
N ALA A 15 -8.52 45.57 -32.44
CA ALA A 15 -7.73 46.37 -31.53
C ALA A 15 -6.86 47.36 -32.32
N PRO A 16 -6.76 48.63 -31.89
CA PRO A 16 -5.98 49.64 -32.61
C PRO A 16 -4.52 49.21 -32.64
N ALA A 17 -3.94 49.28 -33.84
CA ALA A 17 -2.51 48.99 -34.05
C ALA A 17 -1.65 49.93 -33.17
N PRO A 18 -0.61 49.40 -32.51
CA PRO A 18 0.29 50.22 -31.69
C PRO A 18 0.96 51.28 -32.56
N PRO A 19 1.17 52.51 -32.04
CA PRO A 19 1.78 53.59 -32.82
C PRO A 19 3.18 53.21 -33.29
N ALA A 20 3.48 53.52 -34.55
CA ALA A 20 4.71 53.14 -35.26
C ALA A 20 6.00 53.70 -34.61
N GLU A 21 5.89 54.60 -33.64
CA GLU A 21 7.03 55.14 -32.90
C GLU A 21 7.59 54.21 -31.80
N ALA A 22 6.87 53.20 -31.37
CA ALA A 22 7.35 52.27 -30.38
C ALA A 22 8.31 51.20 -30.95
N ALA A 23 8.34 51.02 -32.27
CA ALA A 23 9.18 50.01 -32.94
C ALA A 23 10.61 50.51 -33.27
N ALA A 24 10.86 51.83 -33.17
CA ALA A 24 12.14 52.39 -33.62
C ALA A 24 13.26 52.46 -32.55
N ASN A 25 12.99 52.04 -31.32
CA ASN A 25 13.96 52.18 -30.22
C ASN A 25 14.46 50.86 -29.60
N VAL A 26 14.38 49.78 -30.38
CA VAL A 26 15.19 48.59 -30.06
C VAL A 26 16.59 48.82 -30.66
N LYS A 27 17.34 49.72 -30.04
CA LYS A 27 18.79 49.80 -30.30
C LYS A 27 19.41 48.44 -29.92
N LYS A 28 19.90 47.76 -30.94
CA LYS A 28 20.92 46.73 -30.78
C LYS A 28 22.12 47.32 -30.03
N ASP A 29 22.17 47.06 -28.74
CA ASP A 29 23.38 47.27 -27.93
C ASP A 29 24.16 45.93 -27.85
N ASP A 30 24.63 45.47 -29.02
CA ASP A 30 25.24 44.16 -29.19
C ASP A 30 26.76 44.17 -28.99
N THR A 31 27.34 45.11 -28.24
CA THR A 31 28.82 45.14 -28.05
C THR A 31 29.25 45.65 -26.66
N LYS A 32 28.49 45.42 -25.60
CA LYS A 32 29.06 45.56 -24.27
C LYS A 32 29.62 44.23 -23.83
N GLY A 33 30.93 44.06 -24.00
CA GLY A 33 31.64 42.94 -23.32
C GLY A 33 31.34 42.97 -21.83
N THR A 34 30.97 41.80 -21.27
CA THR A 34 30.65 41.63 -19.85
C THR A 34 31.78 42.18 -18.99
N THR A 35 31.45 43.12 -18.09
CA THR A 35 32.42 43.64 -17.13
C THR A 35 32.81 42.52 -16.15
N ARG A 36 34.05 42.61 -15.56
CA ARG A 36 34.50 41.63 -14.56
C ARG A 36 33.48 41.46 -13.42
N ARG A 37 32.76 42.51 -13.06
CA ARG A 37 31.73 42.47 -12.02
C ARG A 37 30.50 41.68 -12.47
N GLU A 38 30.05 41.90 -13.68
CA GLU A 38 28.90 41.14 -14.26
C GLU A 38 29.27 39.68 -14.44
N PHE A 39 30.49 39.38 -14.91
CA PHE A 39 30.98 38.03 -14.99
C PHE A 39 30.98 37.31 -13.64
N ASN A 40 31.43 37.96 -12.57
CA ASN A 40 31.45 37.38 -11.23
C ASN A 40 30.03 37.12 -10.74
N TRP A 41 29.10 38.06 -10.95
CA TRP A 41 27.68 37.84 -10.58
C TRP A 41 27.03 36.71 -11.38
N LEU A 42 27.33 36.63 -12.66
CA LEU A 42 26.86 35.56 -13.53
C LEU A 42 27.43 34.20 -13.10
N ALA A 43 28.72 34.15 -12.79
CA ALA A 43 29.37 32.94 -12.29
C ALA A 43 28.76 32.48 -10.95
N LEU A 44 28.51 33.41 -10.00
CA LEU A 44 27.83 33.10 -8.75
C LEU A 44 26.40 32.59 -8.96
N ALA A 45 25.67 33.23 -9.89
CA ALA A 45 24.30 32.76 -10.20
C ALA A 45 24.30 31.35 -10.80
N TRP A 46 25.21 31.05 -11.71
CA TRP A 46 25.34 29.72 -12.30
C TRP A 46 25.81 28.66 -11.30
N THR A 47 26.73 28.99 -10.39
CA THR A 47 27.15 28.06 -9.33
C THR A 47 26.01 27.76 -8.37
N PHE A 48 25.24 28.77 -7.98
CA PHE A 48 24.07 28.59 -7.12
C PHE A 48 22.99 27.75 -7.82
N PHE A 49 22.73 28.03 -9.10
CA PHE A 49 21.77 27.24 -9.88
C PHE A 49 22.23 25.79 -10.02
N ALA A 50 23.49 25.54 -10.33
CA ALA A 50 24.05 24.21 -10.46
C ALA A 50 23.97 23.43 -9.12
N ALA A 51 24.31 24.10 -8.02
CA ALA A 51 24.20 23.48 -6.69
C ALA A 51 22.75 23.13 -6.32
N SER A 52 21.82 24.04 -6.61
CA SER A 52 20.38 23.79 -6.36
C SER A 52 19.85 22.66 -7.25
N ALA A 53 20.22 22.63 -8.51
CA ALA A 53 19.85 21.55 -9.43
C ALA A 53 20.43 20.21 -8.97
N ALA A 54 21.70 20.17 -8.58
CA ALA A 54 22.35 18.96 -8.07
C ALA A 54 21.66 18.45 -6.80
N ALA A 55 21.32 19.33 -5.86
CA ALA A 55 20.56 18.99 -4.66
C ALA A 55 19.17 18.43 -5.01
N GLY A 56 18.47 19.06 -5.95
CA GLY A 56 17.16 18.60 -6.43
C GLY A 56 17.23 17.22 -7.08
N PHE A 57 18.20 16.99 -7.95
CA PHE A 57 18.42 15.68 -8.58
C PHE A 57 18.81 14.60 -7.56
N THR A 58 19.63 14.95 -6.57
CA THR A 58 19.98 14.01 -5.48
C THR A 58 18.76 13.64 -4.65
N ALA A 59 17.94 14.63 -4.28
CA ALA A 59 16.71 14.40 -3.53
C ALA A 59 15.71 13.55 -4.34
N MET A 60 15.55 13.85 -5.64
CA MET A 60 14.71 13.09 -6.56
C MET A 60 15.21 11.65 -6.69
N GLY A 61 16.51 11.44 -6.89
CA GLY A 61 17.12 10.12 -6.95
C GLY A 61 16.88 9.34 -5.66
N ARG A 62 17.09 9.98 -4.50
CA ARG A 62 16.84 9.34 -3.21
C ARG A 62 15.36 8.99 -2.97
N PHE A 63 14.45 9.78 -3.52
CA PHE A 63 13.02 9.49 -3.48
C PHE A 63 12.63 8.33 -4.41
N MET A 64 13.27 8.23 -5.58
CA MET A 64 13.02 7.15 -6.55
C MET A 64 13.54 5.79 -6.10
N PHE A 65 14.59 5.75 -5.27
CA PHE A 65 15.08 4.52 -4.68
C PHE A 65 14.36 4.27 -3.36
N PRO A 66 13.41 3.31 -3.29
CA PRO A 66 12.74 2.99 -2.04
C PRO A 66 13.78 2.52 -1.02
N ASN A 67 13.69 3.04 0.19
CA ASN A 67 14.37 2.42 1.33
C ASN A 67 13.74 1.03 1.46
N VAL A 68 14.45 0.01 0.99
CA VAL A 68 14.05 -1.38 1.21
C VAL A 68 14.18 -1.60 2.71
N LEU A 69 13.07 -1.42 3.41
CA LEU A 69 12.93 -1.92 4.76
C LEU A 69 13.05 -3.43 4.64
N THR A 70 13.99 -4.01 5.36
CA THR A 70 14.10 -5.47 5.46
C THR A 70 12.77 -5.96 6.01
N GLU A 71 11.92 -6.52 5.14
CA GLU A 71 10.68 -7.13 5.60
C GLU A 71 11.03 -8.24 6.59
N PRO A 72 10.31 -8.34 7.72
CA PRO A 72 10.52 -9.45 8.64
C PRO A 72 10.27 -10.76 7.88
N PRO A 73 10.98 -11.83 8.20
CA PRO A 73 10.86 -13.10 7.50
C PRO A 73 9.38 -13.51 7.43
N SER A 74 8.95 -13.97 6.25
CA SER A 74 7.57 -14.42 6.03
C SER A 74 7.22 -15.64 6.88
N SER A 75 8.22 -16.44 7.26
CA SER A 75 8.08 -17.64 8.06
C SER A 75 8.60 -17.44 9.50
N PHE A 76 7.87 -17.96 10.46
CA PHE A 76 8.20 -17.89 11.89
C PHE A 76 7.68 -19.11 12.64
N LYS A 77 8.37 -19.47 13.72
CA LYS A 77 7.97 -20.57 14.63
C LYS A 77 7.10 -20.01 15.75
N VAL A 78 6.07 -20.77 16.13
CA VAL A 78 5.10 -20.35 17.14
C VAL A 78 5.12 -21.20 18.43
N GLY A 79 5.94 -22.24 18.46
CA GLY A 79 6.06 -23.17 19.60
C GLY A 79 5.58 -24.57 19.27
N LEU A 80 5.47 -25.41 20.29
CA LEU A 80 5.02 -26.78 20.14
C LEU A 80 3.49 -26.84 19.98
N PRO A 81 2.95 -27.84 19.28
CA PRO A 81 1.48 -28.02 19.21
C PRO A 81 0.81 -28.13 20.58
N THR A 82 1.52 -28.66 21.57
CA THR A 82 1.03 -28.82 22.95
C THR A 82 0.82 -27.51 23.70
N ASP A 83 1.46 -26.42 23.23
CA ASP A 83 1.36 -25.10 23.86
C ASP A 83 0.02 -24.38 23.56
N PHE A 84 -0.79 -24.98 22.69
CA PHE A 84 -2.07 -24.42 22.25
C PHE A 84 -3.22 -25.27 22.81
N ALA A 85 -4.18 -24.60 23.44
CA ALA A 85 -5.38 -25.28 23.95
C ALA A 85 -6.32 -25.69 22.79
N VAL A 86 -6.91 -26.87 22.91
CA VAL A 86 -7.91 -27.35 21.93
C VAL A 86 -9.17 -26.49 22.00
N GLY A 87 -9.71 -26.10 20.87
CA GLY A 87 -10.88 -25.23 20.77
C GLY A 87 -10.61 -23.74 21.06
N ALA A 88 -9.35 -23.34 21.11
CA ALA A 88 -8.94 -21.97 21.41
C ALA A 88 -8.29 -21.27 20.19
N VAL A 89 -8.40 -19.96 20.19
CA VAL A 89 -7.71 -19.06 19.27
C VAL A 89 -6.58 -18.36 20.03
N ASP A 90 -5.37 -18.50 19.53
CA ASP A 90 -4.20 -17.86 20.11
C ASP A 90 -3.96 -16.50 19.43
N GLU A 91 -3.98 -15.43 20.22
CA GLU A 91 -3.79 -14.05 19.76
C GLU A 91 -2.37 -13.52 19.90
N ARG A 92 -1.45 -14.29 20.50
CA ARG A 92 -0.04 -13.84 20.77
C ARG A 92 0.67 -13.33 19.51
N PHE A 93 0.31 -13.87 18.36
CA PHE A 93 0.96 -13.58 17.08
C PHE A 93 0.24 -12.51 16.25
N LYS A 94 -0.89 -12.00 16.73
CA LYS A 94 -1.71 -11.01 16.03
C LYS A 94 -0.96 -9.70 15.79
N GLU A 95 -0.35 -9.12 16.81
CA GLU A 95 0.29 -7.81 16.72
C GLU A 95 1.55 -7.83 15.84
N LYS A 96 2.41 -8.83 16.04
CA LYS A 96 3.72 -8.90 15.36
C LYS A 96 3.61 -9.47 13.95
N PHE A 97 2.79 -10.50 13.77
CA PHE A 97 2.75 -11.26 12.51
C PHE A 97 1.42 -11.16 11.78
N ARG A 98 0.40 -10.57 12.42
CA ARG A 98 -0.97 -10.47 11.89
C ARG A 98 -1.56 -11.84 11.55
N VAL A 99 -1.38 -12.80 12.45
CA VAL A 99 -1.87 -14.17 12.31
C VAL A 99 -2.48 -14.62 13.64
N TRP A 100 -3.59 -15.36 13.56
CA TRP A 100 -4.11 -16.16 14.66
C TRP A 100 -3.78 -17.63 14.43
N VAL A 101 -3.47 -18.34 15.50
CA VAL A 101 -3.32 -19.79 15.48
C VAL A 101 -4.54 -20.39 16.16
N VAL A 102 -5.18 -21.32 15.48
CA VAL A 102 -6.38 -22.00 15.97
C VAL A 102 -6.07 -23.49 16.06
N ARG A 103 -6.36 -24.09 17.21
CA ARG A 103 -6.28 -25.53 17.41
C ARG A 103 -7.69 -26.09 17.59
N ASN A 104 -8.04 -27.10 16.82
CA ASN A 104 -9.24 -27.90 16.99
C ASN A 104 -8.88 -29.36 17.34
N GLU A 105 -9.86 -30.23 17.45
CA GLU A 105 -9.64 -31.65 17.78
C GLU A 105 -8.88 -32.40 16.69
N GLU A 106 -9.00 -31.99 15.43
CA GLU A 106 -8.38 -32.65 14.27
C GLU A 106 -6.96 -32.15 14.01
N GLY A 107 -6.60 -30.95 14.51
CA GLY A 107 -5.28 -30.36 14.25
C GLY A 107 -5.23 -28.85 14.45
N MET A 108 -4.41 -28.19 13.65
CA MET A 108 -4.16 -26.76 13.75
C MET A 108 -4.23 -26.07 12.38
N TYR A 109 -4.64 -24.84 12.39
CA TYR A 109 -4.57 -23.96 11.22
C TYR A 109 -4.26 -22.53 11.66
N ALA A 110 -3.68 -21.77 10.74
CA ALA A 110 -3.35 -20.38 10.97
C ALA A 110 -4.18 -19.50 10.04
N ILE A 111 -4.75 -18.43 10.59
CA ILE A 111 -5.62 -17.48 9.87
C ILE A 111 -4.93 -16.13 9.80
N SER A 112 -4.95 -15.51 8.64
CA SER A 112 -4.51 -14.14 8.45
C SER A 112 -5.43 -13.16 9.19
N ALA A 113 -4.86 -12.32 10.06
CA ALA A 113 -5.60 -11.31 10.81
C ALA A 113 -5.87 -10.05 9.96
N ILE A 114 -6.19 -10.26 8.69
CA ILE A 114 -6.48 -9.20 7.72
C ILE A 114 -7.91 -9.37 7.23
N CYS A 115 -8.77 -8.42 7.59
CA CYS A 115 -10.16 -8.41 7.15
C CYS A 115 -10.25 -8.30 5.63
N THR A 116 -11.03 -9.17 5.01
CA THR A 116 -11.19 -9.23 3.57
C THR A 116 -12.03 -8.09 2.98
N HIS A 117 -12.58 -7.20 3.83
CA HIS A 117 -13.24 -5.98 3.38
C HIS A 117 -12.20 -4.92 2.96
N LEU A 118 -11.47 -4.33 3.90
CA LEU A 118 -10.49 -3.24 3.66
C LEU A 118 -9.20 -3.40 4.48
N GLY A 119 -8.84 -4.62 4.89
CA GLY A 119 -7.54 -4.90 5.48
C GLY A 119 -7.39 -4.56 6.97
N CYS A 120 -8.46 -4.16 7.67
CA CYS A 120 -8.44 -3.95 9.12
C CYS A 120 -8.12 -5.26 9.85
N THR A 121 -7.69 -5.18 11.09
CA THR A 121 -7.48 -6.36 11.95
C THR A 121 -8.74 -6.62 12.77
N PRO A 122 -9.48 -7.73 12.55
CA PRO A 122 -10.59 -8.12 13.41
C PRO A 122 -10.11 -8.48 14.82
N ASN A 123 -11.00 -8.43 15.80
CA ASN A 123 -10.74 -8.88 17.16
C ASN A 123 -11.40 -10.23 17.39
N TRP A 124 -10.75 -11.10 18.16
CA TRP A 124 -11.34 -12.33 18.63
C TRP A 124 -12.22 -12.04 19.86
N LEU A 125 -13.45 -12.47 19.83
CA LEU A 125 -14.41 -12.37 20.94
C LEU A 125 -14.61 -13.78 21.51
N SER A 126 -13.84 -14.13 22.52
CA SER A 126 -13.85 -15.48 23.10
C SER A 126 -15.21 -15.87 23.69
N ALA A 127 -15.94 -14.92 24.27
CA ALA A 127 -17.28 -15.18 24.81
C ALA A 127 -18.32 -15.52 23.73
N GLU A 128 -18.10 -15.11 22.49
CA GLU A 128 -19.02 -15.30 21.38
C GLU A 128 -18.46 -16.25 20.29
N ASN A 129 -17.25 -16.76 20.50
CA ASN A 129 -16.53 -17.66 19.57
C ASN A 129 -16.51 -17.15 18.12
N LYS A 130 -16.27 -15.85 17.94
CA LYS A 130 -16.24 -15.20 16.63
C LYS A 130 -15.17 -14.11 16.53
N PHE A 131 -14.75 -13.84 15.32
CA PHE A 131 -13.98 -12.63 15.03
C PHE A 131 -14.92 -11.50 14.61
N LYS A 132 -14.68 -10.31 15.13
CA LYS A 132 -15.45 -9.10 14.78
C LYS A 132 -14.52 -7.98 14.35
N CYS A 133 -14.72 -7.46 13.15
CA CYS A 133 -13.95 -6.34 12.64
C CYS A 133 -14.49 -5.01 13.19
N PRO A 134 -13.68 -4.23 13.92
CA PRO A 134 -14.16 -2.99 14.54
C PRO A 134 -14.43 -1.87 13.54
N CYS A 135 -13.86 -1.96 12.32
CA CYS A 135 -13.95 -0.88 11.34
C CYS A 135 -15.39 -0.74 10.78
N HIS A 136 -15.97 -1.86 10.30
CA HIS A 136 -17.28 -1.84 9.63
C HIS A 136 -18.17 -3.03 10.04
N GLY A 137 -17.82 -3.73 11.10
CA GLY A 137 -18.67 -4.75 11.70
C GLY A 137 -18.64 -6.12 11.04
N SER A 138 -17.76 -6.42 10.08
CA SER A 138 -17.67 -7.76 9.51
C SER A 138 -17.45 -8.84 10.56
N GLY A 139 -18.23 -9.91 10.50
CA GLY A 139 -18.17 -11.05 11.42
C GLY A 139 -17.65 -12.32 10.73
N PHE A 140 -16.79 -13.07 11.45
CA PHE A 140 -16.26 -14.34 10.97
C PHE A 140 -16.31 -15.38 12.09
N TYR A 141 -16.68 -16.60 11.75
CA TYR A 141 -16.58 -17.74 12.67
C TYR A 141 -15.13 -18.05 13.04
N MET A 142 -14.92 -18.88 14.05
CA MET A 142 -13.59 -19.35 14.44
C MET A 142 -12.83 -19.98 13.25
N SER A 143 -13.55 -20.64 12.33
CA SER A 143 -12.99 -21.22 11.10
C SER A 143 -12.44 -20.17 10.11
N GLY A 144 -12.80 -18.88 10.28
CA GLY A 144 -12.50 -17.81 9.35
C GLY A 144 -13.59 -17.54 8.31
N ILE A 145 -14.66 -18.35 8.26
CA ILE A 145 -15.79 -18.14 7.34
C ILE A 145 -16.57 -16.90 7.76
N ASN A 146 -16.83 -16.01 6.81
CA ASN A 146 -17.64 -14.81 7.06
C ASN A 146 -19.14 -15.18 7.16
N PHE A 147 -19.83 -14.60 8.14
CA PHE A 147 -21.27 -14.72 8.30
C PHE A 147 -21.99 -13.36 8.30
N GLU A 148 -21.22 -12.29 8.48
CA GLU A 148 -21.76 -10.93 8.55
C GLU A 148 -20.87 -9.98 7.74
N GLY A 149 -21.52 -9.20 6.85
CA GLY A 149 -20.84 -8.25 5.99
C GLY A 149 -20.32 -7.00 6.72
N PRO A 150 -19.58 -6.14 6.03
CA PRO A 150 -19.43 -6.07 4.56
C PRO A 150 -18.29 -6.90 3.93
N ALA A 151 -17.57 -7.73 4.69
CA ALA A 151 -16.52 -8.58 4.13
C ALA A 151 -17.09 -9.55 3.07
N PRO A 152 -16.54 -9.54 1.83
CA PRO A 152 -17.11 -10.30 0.71
C PRO A 152 -16.75 -11.79 0.73
N ARG A 153 -15.75 -12.21 1.49
CA ARG A 153 -15.21 -13.56 1.50
C ARG A 153 -14.58 -13.93 2.84
N PRO A 154 -14.35 -15.23 3.11
CA PRO A 154 -13.68 -15.71 4.31
C PRO A 154 -12.27 -15.11 4.50
N LEU A 155 -11.77 -15.18 5.72
CA LEU A 155 -10.38 -14.90 6.04
C LEU A 155 -9.48 -15.94 5.38
N GLU A 156 -8.31 -15.54 4.93
CA GLU A 156 -7.36 -16.45 4.30
C GLU A 156 -6.64 -17.28 5.36
N ARG A 157 -6.43 -18.57 5.09
CA ARG A 157 -5.48 -19.37 5.85
C ARG A 157 -4.07 -19.13 5.32
N VAL A 158 -3.09 -19.23 6.20
CA VAL A 158 -1.67 -19.19 5.83
C VAL A 158 -1.06 -20.58 5.98
N LYS A 159 0.02 -20.83 5.25
CA LYS A 159 0.71 -22.11 5.30
C LYS A 159 1.15 -22.44 6.72
N ILE A 160 0.86 -23.65 7.14
CA ILE A 160 1.23 -24.21 8.43
C ILE A 160 1.90 -25.58 8.23
N SER A 161 2.99 -25.83 8.91
CA SER A 161 3.72 -27.10 8.86
C SER A 161 4.40 -27.36 10.19
N LEU A 162 4.91 -28.59 10.37
CA LEU A 162 5.76 -28.93 11.49
C LEU A 162 7.21 -28.79 11.02
N ALA A 163 8.05 -28.10 11.79
CA ALA A 163 9.47 -28.01 11.54
C ALA A 163 10.20 -29.26 12.12
N ASP A 164 11.45 -29.48 11.71
CA ASP A 164 12.26 -30.65 12.13
C ASP A 164 12.43 -30.74 13.64
N ASP A 165 12.35 -29.63 14.36
CA ASP A 165 12.43 -29.57 15.83
C ASP A 165 11.08 -29.75 16.53
N GLY A 166 10.03 -30.14 15.80
CA GLY A 166 8.69 -30.38 16.33
C GLY A 166 7.90 -29.11 16.61
N GLN A 167 8.44 -27.93 16.33
CA GLN A 167 7.69 -26.67 16.44
C GLN A 167 6.80 -26.42 15.24
N VAL A 168 5.68 -25.78 15.47
CA VAL A 168 4.78 -25.32 14.40
C VAL A 168 5.43 -24.14 13.67
N LEU A 169 5.60 -24.28 12.38
CA LEU A 169 6.11 -23.26 11.47
C LEU A 169 4.97 -22.69 10.65
N ILE A 170 4.83 -21.37 10.66
CA ILE A 170 3.85 -20.63 9.86
C ILE A 170 4.59 -19.82 8.82
N ASP A 171 4.13 -19.88 7.58
CA ASP A 171 4.65 -19.09 6.47
C ASP A 171 3.54 -18.23 5.84
N LYS A 172 3.64 -16.91 6.01
CA LYS A 172 2.70 -15.94 5.44
C LYS A 172 2.89 -15.69 3.95
N GLY A 173 4.00 -16.16 3.38
CA GLY A 173 4.27 -16.02 1.95
C GLY A 173 3.30 -16.82 1.08
N ARG A 174 2.61 -17.82 1.67
CA ARG A 174 1.60 -18.62 0.98
C ARG A 174 0.27 -18.58 1.73
N THR A 175 -0.77 -18.12 1.04
CA THR A 175 -2.13 -18.04 1.56
C THR A 175 -3.06 -18.96 0.80
N PHE A 176 -4.14 -19.40 1.46
CA PHE A 176 -5.14 -20.33 0.94
C PHE A 176 -6.53 -19.72 1.07
N LYS A 177 -7.24 -19.64 -0.05
CA LYS A 177 -8.58 -19.07 -0.15
C LYS A 177 -9.63 -20.18 -0.12
N GLN A 178 -10.64 -19.99 0.71
CA GLN A 178 -11.73 -20.95 0.85
C GLN A 178 -12.57 -21.06 -0.42
N GLU A 179 -12.89 -19.92 -1.03
CA GLU A 179 -13.70 -19.83 -2.25
C GLU A 179 -13.04 -20.49 -3.46
N ALA A 180 -11.72 -20.67 -3.43
CA ALA A 180 -10.95 -21.41 -4.45
C ALA A 180 -10.78 -22.91 -4.08
N GLY A 181 -11.39 -23.38 -3.01
CA GLY A 181 -11.25 -24.75 -2.52
C GLY A 181 -9.87 -25.09 -1.95
N GLN A 182 -9.02 -24.07 -1.74
CA GLN A 182 -7.63 -24.27 -1.32
C GLN A 182 -7.49 -24.67 0.17
N TRP A 183 -8.55 -24.62 0.96
CA TRP A 183 -8.52 -25.11 2.34
C TRP A 183 -8.39 -26.63 2.46
N ASN A 184 -8.58 -27.36 1.35
CA ASN A 184 -8.32 -28.79 1.27
C ASN A 184 -6.83 -29.12 1.04
N ASP A 185 -6.00 -28.13 0.77
CA ASP A 185 -4.55 -28.29 0.63
C ASP A 185 -3.94 -28.72 1.96
N PRO A 186 -3.11 -29.76 2.01
CA PRO A 186 -2.49 -30.24 3.25
C PRO A 186 -1.61 -29.20 3.96
N GLU A 187 -1.12 -28.20 3.23
CA GLU A 187 -0.35 -27.09 3.82
C GLU A 187 -1.22 -26.00 4.47
N SER A 188 -2.55 -26.03 4.25
CA SER A 188 -3.50 -25.12 4.89
C SER A 188 -3.95 -25.58 6.27
N PHE A 189 -3.68 -26.83 6.63
CA PHE A 189 -4.14 -27.46 7.85
C PHE A 189 -3.13 -28.51 8.34
N LEU A 190 -2.60 -28.34 9.54
CA LEU A 190 -1.68 -29.29 10.19
C LEU A 190 -2.49 -30.32 10.98
N ARG A 191 -2.59 -31.54 10.51
CA ARG A 191 -3.23 -32.64 11.24
C ARG A 191 -2.33 -33.11 12.39
N LEU A 192 -2.89 -33.20 13.56
CA LEU A 192 -2.23 -33.74 14.76
C LEU A 192 -2.87 -35.10 15.04
N SER A 193 -2.11 -36.15 14.77
CA SER A 193 -2.50 -37.55 15.07
C SER A 193 -2.11 -37.92 16.48
#